data_9609fb9be2e12047fbb8c8850c699714
#
_entry.id   9609fb9be2e12047fbb8c8850c699714
#
_cell.length_a   1.000
_cell.length_b   1.000
_cell.length_c   1.000
_cell.angle_alpha   90.00
_cell.angle_beta   90.00
_cell.angle_gamma   90.00
#
_symmetry.space_group_name_H-M   'P 1'
#
loop_
_entity.id
_entity.type
_entity.pdbx_description
1 polymer ?
#
loop_
_entity_poly.entity_id
_entity_poly.type
_entity_poly.pdbx_seq_one_letter_code
_entity_poly.pdbx_strand_id
1 'polypeptide(L)'
;MAKEIKFNIEARALLKEGVDQLADAVKVTLGPKGRHVVLEKKFGAPQVTKDGVTVAKDIELGDAYKNMGAQMVKEVASKTGDIAGDGTTTATVLAQAIINVGLKNITAGANPMDIKRGIDKAVEKVVKNIQSQAKVVGDDLSKIEQVARISANDDEEIGKLIAEAMGKVHKEGVITVEESKGTTTSVEVVEGMQFDRGYISAYFVTNAEKMEADLESPFILIYDKKISTMKDMLPVLEATAQTGRPLLIIAEDVEGEALATLVVNRLRGSLRVCAVKAPGFGDRRKEMLEDIAILTGGTVISEEKGLKLEHTTLDMLGKAEKITVSKENTTIVNGAGDKNGIKARVAQIRQQMTTTTSDYDKEKLQERLAKLSGGVAVLYIGAASEVEMKEKKDRVDDSLHATRAAIEEGIVPGGGVAYIRAISALDKLKGDNEDQTTGIEIVKRAIEEPLRQIALNAGKEGAVVVQNVKAGKADYGYNAQTDTYENLYASGVIDPAKVTRVALENAASVAGMFLTTEAVIVEEKEEKPAMPPAGMGGGMPGMM
;
A
#
# COMPACT_ATOMS: atom_id res chain seq x y z
N MET A 1 -31.97 13.92 5.64
CA MET A 1 -31.08 15.08 5.85
C MET A 1 -31.18 16.00 4.66
N ALA A 2 -31.32 17.31 4.88
CA ALA A 2 -31.30 18.29 3.80
C ALA A 2 -29.90 18.33 3.14
N LYS A 3 -29.86 18.80 1.91
CA LYS A 3 -28.60 18.92 1.14
C LYS A 3 -28.38 20.36 0.74
N GLU A 4 -27.17 20.83 0.90
CA GLU A 4 -26.72 22.12 0.39
C GLU A 4 -25.95 21.89 -0.92
N ILE A 5 -26.21 22.72 -1.93
CA ILE A 5 -25.62 22.58 -3.26
C ILE A 5 -24.94 23.90 -3.64
N LYS A 6 -23.68 23.80 -4.09
CA LYS A 6 -22.94 24.91 -4.68
C LYS A 6 -22.53 24.57 -6.11
N PHE A 7 -22.44 25.62 -6.92
CA PHE A 7 -22.18 25.48 -8.36
C PHE A 7 -20.99 26.32 -8.80
N ASN A 8 -20.48 26.01 -9.99
CA ASN A 8 -19.55 26.83 -10.75
C ASN A 8 -18.25 27.20 -9.98
N ILE A 9 -17.87 28.45 -10.04
CA ILE A 9 -16.63 29.00 -9.48
C ILE A 9 -16.60 28.84 -7.95
N GLU A 10 -17.73 29.05 -7.26
CA GLU A 10 -17.80 28.96 -5.81
C GLU A 10 -17.52 27.53 -5.33
N ALA A 11 -18.15 26.53 -5.94
CA ALA A 11 -17.91 25.12 -5.64
C ALA A 11 -16.45 24.75 -5.83
N ARG A 12 -15.86 25.11 -6.99
CA ARG A 12 -14.45 24.80 -7.32
C ARG A 12 -13.47 25.53 -6.41
N ALA A 13 -13.76 26.75 -5.99
CA ALA A 13 -12.89 27.50 -5.07
C ALA A 13 -12.79 26.83 -3.70
N LEU A 14 -13.93 26.40 -3.13
CA LEU A 14 -13.96 25.72 -1.84
C LEU A 14 -13.28 24.34 -1.90
N LEU A 15 -13.55 23.56 -2.94
CA LEU A 15 -12.84 22.29 -3.18
C LEU A 15 -11.34 22.50 -3.25
N LYS A 16 -10.89 23.54 -4.02
CA LYS A 16 -9.49 23.86 -4.18
C LYS A 16 -8.81 24.22 -2.86
N GLU A 17 -9.47 24.98 -2.00
CA GLU A 17 -8.93 25.29 -0.68
C GLU A 17 -8.68 24.01 0.13
N GLY A 18 -9.55 23.02 0.03
CA GLY A 18 -9.35 21.72 0.68
C GLY A 18 -8.19 20.94 0.09
N VAL A 19 -8.07 20.92 -1.25
CA VAL A 19 -6.91 20.34 -1.95
C VAL A 19 -5.61 20.98 -1.48
N ASP A 20 -5.56 22.32 -1.43
CA ASP A 20 -4.34 23.03 -1.02
C ASP A 20 -3.98 22.75 0.42
N GLN A 21 -4.94 22.76 1.36
CA GLN A 21 -4.69 22.48 2.77
C GLN A 21 -4.07 21.09 2.97
N LEU A 22 -4.62 20.07 2.31
CA LEU A 22 -4.07 18.71 2.41
C LEU A 22 -2.70 18.62 1.72
N ALA A 23 -2.60 19.09 0.48
CA ALA A 23 -1.37 18.95 -0.29
C ALA A 23 -0.21 19.76 0.33
N ASP A 24 -0.47 20.93 0.90
CA ASP A 24 0.53 21.74 1.57
C ASP A 24 1.08 21.07 2.85
N ALA A 25 0.24 20.34 3.57
CA ALA A 25 0.68 19.55 4.72
C ALA A 25 1.51 18.31 4.30
N VAL A 26 1.15 17.68 3.17
CA VAL A 26 1.84 16.48 2.69
C VAL A 26 3.17 16.82 2.01
N LYS A 27 3.22 17.84 1.15
CA LYS A 27 4.40 18.14 0.31
C LYS A 27 5.67 18.52 1.07
N VAL A 28 5.55 18.94 2.36
CA VAL A 28 6.70 19.26 3.19
C VAL A 28 7.56 18.03 3.53
N THR A 29 7.01 16.84 3.36
CA THR A 29 7.70 15.57 3.63
C THR A 29 8.56 15.10 2.44
N LEU A 30 8.39 15.69 1.24
CA LEU A 30 8.99 15.20 0.00
C LEU A 30 10.51 15.39 -0.05
N GLY A 31 11.22 14.31 -0.42
CA GLY A 31 12.65 14.30 -0.70
C GLY A 31 13.52 14.16 0.54
N PRO A 32 14.88 14.08 0.36
CA PRO A 32 15.82 13.75 1.44
C PRO A 32 15.86 14.81 2.56
N LYS A 33 15.53 16.08 2.25
CA LYS A 33 15.41 17.16 3.23
C LYS A 33 13.96 17.50 3.59
N GLY A 34 13.03 16.58 3.29
CA GLY A 34 11.65 16.63 3.76
C GLY A 34 11.57 16.60 5.29
N ARG A 35 10.52 17.21 5.82
CA ARG A 35 10.33 17.39 7.28
C ARG A 35 9.23 16.49 7.80
N HIS A 36 9.28 16.19 9.09
CA HIS A 36 8.23 15.45 9.76
C HIS A 36 6.96 16.28 9.94
N VAL A 37 5.83 15.61 9.91
CA VAL A 37 4.53 16.13 10.32
C VAL A 37 4.13 15.43 11.62
N VAL A 38 3.56 16.19 12.56
CA VAL A 38 3.08 15.68 13.85
C VAL A 38 1.57 15.56 13.79
N LEU A 39 1.05 14.37 14.04
CA LEU A 39 -0.37 14.04 14.02
C LEU A 39 -0.86 13.83 15.45
N GLU A 40 -1.97 14.48 15.80
CA GLU A 40 -2.64 14.27 17.07
C GLU A 40 -3.28 12.87 17.10
N LYS A 41 -3.14 12.17 18.21
CA LYS A 41 -3.87 10.92 18.43
C LYS A 41 -4.79 11.10 19.64
N LYS A 42 -6.03 10.62 19.52
CA LYS A 42 -7.03 10.69 20.60
C LYS A 42 -6.56 10.01 21.90
N PHE A 43 -5.71 9.01 21.77
CA PHE A 43 -5.11 8.27 22.88
C PHE A 43 -3.64 8.00 22.56
N GLY A 44 -2.78 8.13 23.58
CA GLY A 44 -1.35 7.88 23.44
C GLY A 44 -0.53 9.12 23.04
N ALA A 45 0.71 8.91 22.61
CA ALA A 45 1.61 9.97 22.16
C ALA A 45 1.24 10.44 20.73
N PRO A 46 1.54 11.70 20.38
CA PRO A 46 1.42 12.16 18.98
C PRO A 46 2.26 11.29 18.05
N GLN A 47 1.73 11.02 16.86
CA GLN A 47 2.47 10.32 15.82
C GLN A 47 3.33 11.32 15.05
N VAL A 48 4.61 11.01 14.88
CA VAL A 48 5.54 11.78 14.06
C VAL A 48 5.86 10.96 12.83
N THR A 49 5.63 11.50 11.62
CA THR A 49 5.82 10.75 10.38
C THR A 49 6.31 11.65 9.24
N LYS A 50 6.98 11.04 8.26
CA LYS A 50 7.27 11.62 6.93
C LYS A 50 6.46 10.96 5.83
N ASP A 51 5.72 9.88 6.13
CA ASP A 51 4.91 9.21 5.14
C ASP A 51 3.72 10.08 4.71
N GLY A 52 3.65 10.35 3.40
CA GLY A 52 2.64 11.22 2.82
C GLY A 52 1.23 10.65 2.89
N VAL A 53 1.06 9.34 2.78
CA VAL A 53 -0.28 8.73 2.86
C VAL A 53 -0.83 8.75 4.28
N THR A 54 0.01 8.53 5.27
CA THR A 54 -0.36 8.64 6.69
C THR A 54 -0.81 10.05 7.03
N VAL A 55 -0.06 11.07 6.58
CA VAL A 55 -0.46 12.48 6.74
C VAL A 55 -1.78 12.76 6.04
N ALA A 56 -1.93 12.32 4.78
CA ALA A 56 -3.15 12.55 4.01
C ALA A 56 -4.38 11.88 4.63
N LYS A 57 -4.24 10.65 5.14
CA LYS A 57 -5.33 9.89 5.78
C LYS A 57 -5.84 10.53 7.07
N ASP A 58 -4.99 11.21 7.81
CA ASP A 58 -5.33 11.83 9.10
C ASP A 58 -6.04 13.18 8.94
N ILE A 59 -5.91 13.84 7.78
CA ILE A 59 -6.52 15.15 7.53
C ILE A 59 -8.02 15.03 7.30
N GLU A 60 -8.79 15.71 8.15
CA GLU A 60 -10.22 15.91 8.03
C GLU A 60 -10.55 17.37 8.32
N LEU A 61 -11.21 18.05 7.38
CA LEU A 61 -11.50 19.48 7.48
C LEU A 61 -12.91 19.72 8.01
N GLY A 62 -13.05 20.73 8.86
CA GLY A 62 -14.34 21.07 9.49
C GLY A 62 -15.39 21.62 8.53
N ASP A 63 -15.00 22.20 7.40
CA ASP A 63 -15.89 22.64 6.32
C ASP A 63 -16.16 21.50 5.35
N ALA A 64 -17.43 21.13 5.13
CA ALA A 64 -17.82 19.99 4.33
C ALA A 64 -17.36 20.09 2.85
N TYR A 65 -17.42 21.28 2.26
CA TYR A 65 -16.98 21.50 0.88
C TYR A 65 -15.48 21.40 0.74
N LYS A 66 -14.72 22.03 1.63
CA LYS A 66 -13.24 21.93 1.65
C LYS A 66 -12.83 20.50 1.92
N ASN A 67 -13.51 19.82 2.85
CA ASN A 67 -13.22 18.42 3.16
C ASN A 67 -13.40 17.50 1.94
N MET A 68 -14.40 17.73 1.09
CA MET A 68 -14.54 16.96 -0.16
C MET A 68 -13.34 17.14 -1.09
N GLY A 69 -12.82 18.36 -1.22
CA GLY A 69 -11.60 18.61 -1.98
C GLY A 69 -10.38 17.88 -1.40
N ALA A 70 -10.24 17.91 -0.07
CA ALA A 70 -9.19 17.16 0.63
C ALA A 70 -9.36 15.64 0.41
N GLN A 71 -10.57 15.10 0.52
CA GLN A 71 -10.85 13.67 0.30
C GLN A 71 -10.49 13.21 -1.13
N MET A 72 -10.71 14.05 -2.16
CA MET A 72 -10.30 13.72 -3.53
C MET A 72 -8.77 13.51 -3.64
N VAL A 73 -7.96 14.37 -3.01
CA VAL A 73 -6.50 14.22 -3.03
C VAL A 73 -6.03 13.10 -2.10
N LYS A 74 -6.72 12.88 -0.99
CA LYS A 74 -6.50 11.71 -0.11
C LYS A 74 -6.66 10.39 -0.89
N GLU A 75 -7.64 10.32 -1.79
CA GLU A 75 -7.85 9.17 -2.68
C GLU A 75 -6.66 8.97 -3.63
N VAL A 76 -6.06 10.06 -4.16
CA VAL A 76 -4.83 9.98 -4.98
C VAL A 76 -3.70 9.32 -4.22
N ALA A 77 -3.43 9.79 -2.99
CA ALA A 77 -2.38 9.24 -2.15
C ALA A 77 -2.63 7.76 -1.81
N SER A 78 -3.86 7.43 -1.40
CA SER A 78 -4.25 6.06 -1.03
C SER A 78 -4.11 5.09 -2.19
N LYS A 79 -4.68 5.41 -3.37
CA LYS A 79 -4.55 4.55 -4.56
C LYS A 79 -3.11 4.36 -5.02
N THR A 80 -2.29 5.40 -4.90
CA THR A 80 -0.87 5.31 -5.27
C THR A 80 -0.14 4.37 -4.32
N GLY A 81 -0.40 4.47 -3.01
CA GLY A 81 0.10 3.53 -2.01
C GLY A 81 -0.34 2.10 -2.29
N ASP A 82 -1.63 1.87 -2.57
CA ASP A 82 -2.18 0.53 -2.83
C ASP A 82 -1.55 -0.15 -4.07
N ILE A 83 -1.24 0.61 -5.14
CA ILE A 83 -0.74 0.05 -6.41
C ILE A 83 0.79 -0.04 -6.45
N ALA A 84 1.48 0.99 -5.97
CA ALA A 84 2.93 1.12 -6.09
C ALA A 84 3.66 1.04 -4.74
N GLY A 85 2.94 1.17 -3.64
CA GLY A 85 3.45 1.11 -2.27
C GLY A 85 4.29 2.30 -1.84
N ASP A 86 4.60 3.22 -2.77
CA ASP A 86 5.39 4.44 -2.55
C ASP A 86 4.93 5.54 -3.53
N GLY A 87 5.51 6.74 -3.46
CA GLY A 87 5.21 7.87 -4.36
C GLY A 87 3.93 8.63 -4.01
N THR A 88 3.34 8.42 -2.86
CA THR A 88 2.08 9.03 -2.41
C THR A 88 2.18 10.54 -2.30
N THR A 89 3.29 11.06 -1.78
CA THR A 89 3.60 12.50 -1.72
C THR A 89 3.79 13.09 -3.12
N THR A 90 4.49 12.41 -4.00
CA THR A 90 4.68 12.84 -5.40
C THR A 90 3.35 12.93 -6.14
N ALA A 91 2.47 11.94 -5.96
CA ALA A 91 1.13 11.94 -6.55
C ALA A 91 0.27 13.11 -6.05
N THR A 92 0.34 13.41 -4.75
CA THR A 92 -0.35 14.55 -4.13
C THR A 92 0.14 15.89 -4.72
N VAL A 93 1.45 16.08 -4.86
CA VAL A 93 2.06 17.28 -5.46
C VAL A 93 1.64 17.44 -6.92
N LEU A 94 1.66 16.35 -7.69
CA LEU A 94 1.22 16.37 -9.10
C LEU A 94 -0.27 16.69 -9.23
N ALA A 95 -1.13 16.12 -8.38
CA ALA A 95 -2.56 16.41 -8.39
C ALA A 95 -2.83 17.89 -8.10
N GLN A 96 -2.22 18.45 -7.06
CA GLN A 96 -2.31 19.87 -6.73
C GLN A 96 -1.84 20.73 -7.89
N ALA A 97 -0.72 20.39 -8.53
CA ALA A 97 -0.18 21.14 -9.64
C ALA A 97 -1.12 21.16 -10.86
N ILE A 98 -1.64 19.99 -11.25
CA ILE A 98 -2.59 19.88 -12.37
C ILE A 98 -3.86 20.69 -12.08
N ILE A 99 -4.44 20.56 -10.87
CA ILE A 99 -5.63 21.30 -10.45
C ILE A 99 -5.36 22.81 -10.48
N ASN A 100 -4.26 23.28 -9.91
CA ASN A 100 -3.95 24.69 -9.81
C ASN A 100 -3.73 25.35 -11.18
N VAL A 101 -3.04 24.67 -12.11
CA VAL A 101 -2.83 25.20 -13.46
C VAL A 101 -4.11 25.05 -14.29
N GLY A 102 -4.82 23.93 -14.17
CA GLY A 102 -6.06 23.67 -14.90
C GLY A 102 -7.17 24.66 -14.57
N LEU A 103 -7.39 24.94 -13.28
CA LEU A 103 -8.43 25.90 -12.84
C LEU A 103 -8.21 27.31 -13.39
N LYS A 104 -6.96 27.77 -13.52
CA LYS A 104 -6.67 29.08 -14.12
C LYS A 104 -7.18 29.16 -15.56
N ASN A 105 -6.99 28.09 -16.34
CA ASN A 105 -7.45 28.05 -17.74
C ASN A 105 -8.96 27.91 -17.84
N ILE A 106 -9.60 27.10 -16.98
CA ILE A 106 -11.07 26.98 -16.94
C ILE A 106 -11.72 28.31 -16.55
N THR A 107 -11.16 29.01 -15.57
CA THR A 107 -11.65 30.33 -15.16
C THR A 107 -11.48 31.36 -16.31
N ALA A 108 -10.49 31.18 -17.17
CA ALA A 108 -10.29 31.98 -18.38
C ALA A 108 -11.23 31.61 -19.55
N GLY A 109 -12.09 30.59 -19.38
CA GLY A 109 -13.12 30.21 -20.34
C GLY A 109 -12.83 28.97 -21.18
N ALA A 110 -11.73 28.23 -20.90
CA ALA A 110 -11.43 26.97 -21.59
C ALA A 110 -12.43 25.85 -21.20
N ASN A 111 -12.75 24.98 -22.16
CA ASN A 111 -13.69 23.88 -21.95
C ASN A 111 -13.07 22.79 -21.06
N PRO A 112 -13.65 22.51 -19.85
CA PRO A 112 -13.09 21.54 -18.92
C PRO A 112 -12.96 20.12 -19.49
N MET A 113 -13.92 19.70 -20.31
CA MET A 113 -13.90 18.35 -20.91
C MET A 113 -12.80 18.18 -21.93
N ASP A 114 -12.50 19.21 -22.73
CA ASP A 114 -11.41 19.19 -23.69
C ASP A 114 -10.05 19.34 -23.00
N ILE A 115 -9.94 20.18 -21.96
CA ILE A 115 -8.76 20.19 -21.09
C ILE A 115 -8.47 18.79 -20.56
N LYS A 116 -9.48 18.08 -20.01
CA LYS A 116 -9.32 16.72 -19.52
C LYS A 116 -8.81 15.77 -20.60
N ARG A 117 -9.38 15.81 -21.81
CA ARG A 117 -8.90 15.00 -22.95
C ARG A 117 -7.44 15.28 -23.30
N GLY A 118 -7.03 16.55 -23.24
CA GLY A 118 -5.65 16.96 -23.44
C GLY A 118 -4.72 16.44 -22.34
N ILE A 119 -5.14 16.49 -21.09
CA ILE A 119 -4.42 15.90 -19.95
C ILE A 119 -4.24 14.40 -20.15
N ASP A 120 -5.32 13.67 -20.48
CA ASP A 120 -5.28 12.21 -20.68
C ASP A 120 -4.27 11.83 -21.80
N LYS A 121 -4.29 12.54 -22.94
CA LYS A 121 -3.32 12.35 -24.04
C LYS A 121 -1.86 12.61 -23.62
N ALA A 122 -1.63 13.65 -22.82
CA ALA A 122 -0.30 14.00 -22.33
C ALA A 122 0.22 12.95 -21.35
N VAL A 123 -0.60 12.51 -20.41
CA VAL A 123 -0.26 11.50 -19.41
C VAL A 123 0.12 10.17 -20.08
N GLU A 124 -0.67 9.69 -21.03
CA GLU A 124 -0.34 8.48 -21.80
C GLU A 124 1.05 8.60 -22.46
N LYS A 125 1.36 9.75 -23.02
CA LYS A 125 2.65 10.00 -23.68
C LYS A 125 3.82 10.04 -22.69
N VAL A 126 3.63 10.70 -21.54
CA VAL A 126 4.62 10.76 -20.45
C VAL A 126 4.88 9.38 -19.88
N VAL A 127 3.83 8.59 -19.60
CA VAL A 127 3.93 7.23 -19.09
C VAL A 127 4.74 6.33 -20.03
N LYS A 128 4.42 6.34 -21.33
CA LYS A 128 5.22 5.60 -22.34
C LYS A 128 6.68 6.05 -22.38
N ASN A 129 6.94 7.33 -22.16
CA ASN A 129 8.31 7.83 -22.11
C ASN A 129 9.04 7.37 -20.84
N ILE A 130 8.40 7.41 -19.65
CA ILE A 130 8.96 6.89 -18.40
C ILE A 130 9.29 5.39 -18.55
N GLN A 131 8.38 4.60 -19.11
CA GLN A 131 8.61 3.17 -19.37
C GLN A 131 9.81 2.96 -20.32
N SER A 132 9.98 3.83 -21.32
CA SER A 132 11.15 3.74 -22.23
C SER A 132 12.47 4.17 -21.60
N GLN A 133 12.45 4.97 -20.54
CA GLN A 133 13.63 5.34 -19.75
C GLN A 133 14.04 4.24 -18.75
N ALA A 134 13.11 3.35 -18.41
CA ALA A 134 13.30 2.36 -17.36
C ALA A 134 14.44 1.37 -17.71
N LYS A 135 15.32 1.16 -16.74
CA LYS A 135 16.42 0.19 -16.81
C LYS A 135 16.10 -0.97 -15.87
N VAL A 136 16.20 -2.19 -16.38
CA VAL A 136 15.93 -3.41 -15.60
C VAL A 136 16.94 -3.53 -14.45
N VAL A 137 16.47 -3.80 -13.24
CA VAL A 137 17.30 -4.00 -12.05
C VAL A 137 17.90 -5.42 -12.03
N GLY A 138 17.09 -6.42 -12.42
CA GLY A 138 17.51 -7.82 -12.38
C GLY A 138 17.84 -8.30 -10.97
N ASP A 139 18.97 -8.99 -10.81
CA ASP A 139 19.51 -9.51 -9.54
C ASP A 139 20.60 -8.61 -8.96
N ASP A 140 20.70 -7.36 -9.40
CA ASP A 140 21.72 -6.41 -8.94
C ASP A 140 21.36 -5.88 -7.54
N LEU A 141 21.87 -6.55 -6.51
CA LEU A 141 21.68 -6.18 -5.10
C LEU A 141 22.15 -4.76 -4.80
N SER A 142 23.14 -4.23 -5.52
CA SER A 142 23.58 -2.84 -5.35
C SER A 142 22.50 -1.86 -5.80
N LYS A 143 21.79 -2.15 -6.89
CA LYS A 143 20.65 -1.33 -7.33
C LYS A 143 19.46 -1.46 -6.39
N ILE A 144 19.21 -2.65 -5.88
CA ILE A 144 18.19 -2.91 -4.85
C ILE A 144 18.49 -2.07 -3.59
N GLU A 145 19.74 -2.09 -3.10
CA GLU A 145 20.16 -1.28 -1.96
C GLU A 145 19.95 0.22 -2.21
N GLN A 146 20.33 0.71 -3.40
CA GLN A 146 20.15 2.12 -3.76
C GLN A 146 18.68 2.53 -3.79
N VAL A 147 17.79 1.74 -4.39
CA VAL A 147 16.34 2.00 -4.40
C VAL A 147 15.79 2.03 -2.98
N ALA A 148 16.11 1.02 -2.18
CA ALA A 148 15.65 0.92 -0.80
C ALA A 148 16.14 2.11 0.04
N ARG A 149 17.41 2.50 -0.11
CA ARG A 149 18.00 3.66 0.57
C ARG A 149 17.26 4.96 0.22
N ILE A 150 17.00 5.20 -1.08
CA ILE A 150 16.32 6.43 -1.52
C ILE A 150 14.89 6.49 -0.98
N SER A 151 14.13 5.40 -1.06
CA SER A 151 12.77 5.32 -0.51
C SER A 151 12.77 5.49 1.02
N ALA A 152 13.82 5.01 1.71
CA ALA A 152 14.02 5.22 3.15
C ALA A 152 14.57 6.61 3.53
N ASN A 153 14.44 7.63 2.69
CA ASN A 153 14.99 8.97 2.92
C ASN A 153 16.53 9.00 3.08
N ASP A 154 17.24 8.22 2.26
CA ASP A 154 18.70 8.08 2.22
C ASP A 154 19.30 7.38 3.46
N ASP A 155 18.53 6.47 4.07
CA ASP A 155 18.97 5.64 5.19
C ASP A 155 19.75 4.43 4.67
N GLU A 156 21.08 4.43 4.85
CA GLU A 156 21.96 3.35 4.39
C GLU A 156 21.75 2.04 5.14
N GLU A 157 21.36 2.10 6.43
CA GLU A 157 21.12 0.89 7.23
C GLU A 157 19.91 0.13 6.68
N ILE A 158 18.82 0.84 6.40
CA ILE A 158 17.61 0.26 5.80
C ILE A 158 17.91 -0.28 4.40
N GLY A 159 18.65 0.48 3.58
CA GLY A 159 19.04 0.03 2.23
C GLY A 159 19.79 -1.31 2.24
N LYS A 160 20.82 -1.43 3.09
CA LYS A 160 21.60 -2.67 3.25
C LYS A 160 20.76 -3.82 3.78
N LEU A 161 19.91 -3.56 4.78
CA LEU A 161 19.02 -4.54 5.39
C LEU A 161 18.07 -5.19 4.37
N ILE A 162 17.46 -4.37 3.52
CA ILE A 162 16.54 -4.83 2.47
C ILE A 162 17.28 -5.61 1.40
N ALA A 163 18.45 -5.12 0.94
CA ALA A 163 19.27 -5.84 -0.03
C ALA A 163 19.74 -7.21 0.52
N GLU A 164 20.11 -7.28 1.80
CA GLU A 164 20.45 -8.53 2.48
C GLU A 164 19.26 -9.49 2.53
N ALA A 165 18.08 -8.99 2.92
CA ALA A 165 16.85 -9.78 2.97
C ALA A 165 16.50 -10.34 1.58
N MET A 166 16.51 -9.50 0.55
CA MET A 166 16.24 -9.90 -0.84
C MET A 166 17.25 -10.93 -1.34
N GLY A 167 18.54 -10.78 -0.99
CA GLY A 167 19.57 -11.75 -1.34
C GLY A 167 19.37 -13.11 -0.69
N LYS A 168 18.82 -13.16 0.53
CA LYS A 168 18.54 -14.40 1.27
C LYS A 168 17.34 -15.18 0.74
N VAL A 169 16.26 -14.49 0.35
CA VAL A 169 15.00 -15.13 -0.06
C VAL A 169 14.79 -15.17 -1.57
N HIS A 170 15.70 -14.61 -2.36
CA HIS A 170 15.59 -14.49 -3.82
C HIS A 170 14.37 -13.65 -4.28
N LYS A 171 14.16 -13.54 -5.61
CA LYS A 171 13.14 -12.67 -6.20
C LYS A 171 11.69 -12.99 -5.80
N GLU A 172 11.40 -14.26 -5.58
CA GLU A 172 10.05 -14.74 -5.23
C GLU A 172 9.85 -14.90 -3.73
N GLY A 173 10.89 -14.60 -2.94
CA GLY A 173 10.85 -14.70 -1.49
C GLY A 173 10.00 -13.60 -0.85
N VAL A 174 9.39 -13.95 0.27
CA VAL A 174 8.56 -13.03 1.04
C VAL A 174 9.42 -12.35 2.10
N ILE A 175 9.24 -11.04 2.24
CA ILE A 175 9.83 -10.24 3.31
C ILE A 175 8.69 -9.64 4.12
N THR A 176 8.73 -9.83 5.43
CA THR A 176 7.81 -9.22 6.41
C THR A 176 8.56 -8.32 7.37
N VAL A 177 7.87 -7.34 7.93
CA VAL A 177 8.46 -6.37 8.88
C VAL A 177 7.79 -6.53 10.22
N GLU A 178 8.59 -6.86 11.25
CA GLU A 178 8.13 -7.08 12.61
C GLU A 178 8.85 -6.15 13.60
N GLU A 179 8.23 -5.95 14.75
CA GLU A 179 8.83 -5.17 15.82
C GLU A 179 9.81 -6.04 16.62
N SER A 180 11.04 -5.54 16.79
CA SER A 180 12.02 -6.16 17.68
C SER A 180 11.67 -5.84 19.14
N LYS A 181 11.92 -6.78 20.03
CA LYS A 181 11.85 -6.55 21.50
C LYS A 181 13.02 -5.71 22.03
N GLY A 182 14.01 -5.46 21.19
CA GLY A 182 15.23 -4.72 21.53
C GLY A 182 15.40 -3.48 20.66
N THR A 183 16.55 -2.82 20.82
CA THR A 183 16.89 -1.61 20.06
C THR A 183 17.61 -1.89 18.75
N THR A 184 18.02 -3.14 18.51
CA THR A 184 18.77 -3.53 17.31
C THR A 184 17.84 -4.02 16.22
N THR A 185 18.10 -3.57 15.00
CA THR A 185 17.44 -4.07 13.79
C THR A 185 18.19 -5.28 13.23
N SER A 186 17.48 -6.32 12.79
CA SER A 186 18.09 -7.56 12.26
C SER A 186 17.24 -8.22 11.18
N VAL A 187 17.86 -9.09 10.39
CA VAL A 187 17.20 -9.93 9.37
C VAL A 187 17.33 -11.40 9.77
N GLU A 188 16.21 -12.09 9.87
CA GLU A 188 16.16 -13.52 10.07
C GLU A 188 15.37 -14.20 8.95
N VAL A 189 15.84 -15.38 8.49
CA VAL A 189 15.09 -16.18 7.53
C VAL A 189 14.48 -17.37 8.26
N VAL A 190 13.16 -17.47 8.19
CA VAL A 190 12.38 -18.50 8.85
C VAL A 190 11.61 -19.36 7.86
N GLU A 191 11.21 -20.55 8.26
CA GLU A 191 10.33 -21.39 7.47
C GLU A 191 8.97 -20.69 7.28
N GLY A 192 8.52 -20.53 6.06
CA GLY A 192 7.27 -19.81 5.79
C GLY A 192 6.93 -19.78 4.31
N MET A 193 5.74 -19.29 4.00
CA MET A 193 5.30 -19.10 2.63
C MET A 193 4.21 -18.03 2.53
N GLN A 194 4.06 -17.48 1.32
CA GLN A 194 2.93 -16.63 0.96
C GLN A 194 2.15 -17.25 -0.20
N PHE A 195 0.83 -17.09 -0.17
CA PHE A 195 -0.03 -17.43 -1.29
C PHE A 195 -1.07 -16.33 -1.56
N ASP A 196 -1.48 -16.24 -2.81
CA ASP A 196 -2.34 -15.20 -3.40
C ASP A 196 -3.84 -15.44 -3.10
N ARG A 197 -4.20 -15.46 -1.83
CA ARG A 197 -5.58 -15.46 -1.33
C ARG A 197 -5.65 -14.64 -0.05
N GLY A 198 -6.48 -13.63 -0.02
CA GLY A 198 -6.74 -12.81 1.15
C GLY A 198 -7.99 -13.23 1.92
N TYR A 199 -8.36 -12.41 2.89
CA TYR A 199 -9.54 -12.67 3.72
C TYR A 199 -10.83 -12.66 2.89
N ILE A 200 -11.75 -13.59 3.21
CA ILE A 200 -13.06 -13.67 2.54
C ILE A 200 -13.96 -12.48 2.91
N SER A 201 -13.75 -11.88 4.08
CA SER A 201 -14.51 -10.73 4.56
C SER A 201 -13.62 -9.72 5.27
N ALA A 202 -13.79 -8.44 4.95
CA ALA A 202 -13.08 -7.35 5.62
C ALA A 202 -13.40 -7.25 7.13
N TYR A 203 -14.47 -7.87 7.59
CA TYR A 203 -14.77 -7.96 9.02
C TYR A 203 -13.79 -8.83 9.81
N PHE A 204 -12.90 -9.58 9.17
CA PHE A 204 -11.82 -10.31 9.83
C PHE A 204 -10.59 -9.45 10.15
N VAL A 205 -10.49 -8.25 9.58
CA VAL A 205 -9.38 -7.31 9.77
C VAL A 205 -9.17 -6.98 11.26
N THR A 206 -7.93 -7.10 11.73
CA THR A 206 -7.52 -6.75 13.10
C THR A 206 -6.79 -5.42 13.15
N ASN A 207 -6.07 -5.08 12.06
CA ASN A 207 -5.35 -3.83 11.87
C ASN A 207 -6.07 -2.99 10.80
N ALA A 208 -6.87 -2.02 11.22
CA ALA A 208 -7.65 -1.19 10.32
C ALA A 208 -6.79 -0.20 9.49
N GLU A 209 -5.60 0.17 9.98
CA GLU A 209 -4.70 1.09 9.27
C GLU A 209 -4.11 0.42 8.02
N LYS A 210 -3.69 -0.85 8.15
CA LYS A 210 -3.13 -1.66 7.05
C LYS A 210 -4.17 -2.51 6.32
N MET A 211 -5.40 -2.57 6.81
CA MET A 211 -6.46 -3.47 6.32
C MET A 211 -6.00 -4.95 6.33
N GLU A 212 -5.34 -5.37 7.40
CA GLU A 212 -4.78 -6.71 7.58
C GLU A 212 -5.38 -7.42 8.80
N ALA A 213 -5.42 -8.75 8.73
CA ALA A 213 -5.72 -9.60 9.88
C ALA A 213 -4.43 -10.26 10.34
N ASP A 214 -3.90 -9.79 11.48
CA ASP A 214 -2.74 -10.36 12.15
C ASP A 214 -3.17 -11.39 13.20
N LEU A 215 -2.62 -12.60 13.08
CA LEU A 215 -2.92 -13.73 13.96
C LEU A 215 -1.62 -14.23 14.60
N GLU A 216 -1.47 -13.99 15.89
CA GLU A 216 -0.31 -14.43 16.68
C GLU A 216 -0.50 -15.87 17.21
N SER A 217 0.46 -16.72 16.93
CA SER A 217 0.45 -18.14 17.31
C SER A 217 -0.85 -18.89 16.96
N PRO A 218 -1.37 -18.74 15.71
CA PRO A 218 -2.66 -19.29 15.33
C PRO A 218 -2.65 -20.82 15.22
N PHE A 219 -3.85 -21.39 15.31
CA PHE A 219 -4.16 -22.69 14.71
C PHE A 219 -4.59 -22.50 13.26
N ILE A 220 -4.37 -23.52 12.41
CA ILE A 220 -4.68 -23.48 10.99
C ILE A 220 -5.53 -24.72 10.64
N LEU A 221 -6.79 -24.49 10.31
CA LEU A 221 -7.66 -25.52 9.76
C LEU A 221 -7.51 -25.54 8.23
N ILE A 222 -7.17 -26.69 7.67
CA ILE A 222 -6.97 -26.87 6.23
C ILE A 222 -8.03 -27.85 5.74
N TYR A 223 -8.97 -27.39 4.93
CA TYR A 223 -10.10 -28.17 4.41
C TYR A 223 -10.21 -28.08 2.90
N ASP A 224 -10.41 -29.21 2.24
CA ASP A 224 -10.39 -29.30 0.75
C ASP A 224 -11.71 -28.93 0.07
N LYS A 225 -12.80 -28.75 0.83
CA LYS A 225 -14.14 -28.42 0.31
C LYS A 225 -14.64 -27.07 0.81
N LYS A 226 -15.84 -26.70 0.37
CA LYS A 226 -16.57 -25.52 0.86
C LYS A 226 -17.17 -25.77 2.25
N ILE A 227 -17.26 -24.68 3.00
CA ILE A 227 -17.90 -24.65 4.33
C ILE A 227 -19.09 -23.69 4.23
N SER A 228 -20.31 -24.23 4.25
CA SER A 228 -21.55 -23.44 4.15
C SER A 228 -22.36 -23.45 5.46
N THR A 229 -22.21 -24.50 6.28
CA THR A 229 -22.93 -24.68 7.55
C THR A 229 -21.98 -24.70 8.72
N MET A 230 -22.46 -24.23 9.89
CA MET A 230 -21.65 -24.19 11.11
C MET A 230 -21.55 -25.51 11.83
N LYS A 231 -22.52 -26.41 11.62
CA LYS A 231 -22.67 -27.64 12.40
C LYS A 231 -21.40 -28.48 12.43
N ASP A 232 -20.76 -28.66 11.27
CA ASP A 232 -19.59 -29.52 11.11
C ASP A 232 -18.32 -28.90 11.69
N MET A 233 -18.32 -27.55 11.88
CA MET A 233 -17.20 -26.78 12.44
C MET A 233 -17.28 -26.61 13.95
N LEU A 234 -18.43 -26.80 14.58
CA LEU A 234 -18.63 -26.51 15.99
C LEU A 234 -17.57 -27.15 16.90
N PRO A 235 -17.21 -28.47 16.75
CA PRO A 235 -16.23 -29.09 17.63
C PRO A 235 -14.85 -28.41 17.58
N VAL A 236 -14.36 -28.06 16.38
CA VAL A 236 -13.06 -27.42 16.22
C VAL A 236 -13.08 -25.95 16.68
N LEU A 237 -14.19 -25.25 16.48
CA LEU A 237 -14.32 -23.86 16.97
C LEU A 237 -14.38 -23.80 18.49
N GLU A 238 -15.15 -24.67 19.14
CA GLU A 238 -15.22 -24.77 20.61
C GLU A 238 -13.86 -25.12 21.20
N ALA A 239 -13.19 -26.14 20.66
CA ALA A 239 -11.86 -26.54 21.08
C ALA A 239 -10.84 -25.41 20.93
N THR A 240 -10.88 -24.66 19.81
CA THR A 240 -9.99 -23.53 19.59
C THR A 240 -10.30 -22.36 20.51
N ALA A 241 -11.58 -22.03 20.70
CA ALA A 241 -12.02 -20.96 21.60
C ALA A 241 -11.56 -21.18 23.05
N GLN A 242 -11.60 -22.41 23.53
CA GLN A 242 -11.12 -22.77 24.87
C GLN A 242 -9.63 -22.50 25.07
N THR A 243 -8.82 -22.56 24.01
CA THR A 243 -7.38 -22.25 24.08
C THR A 243 -7.08 -20.75 24.08
N GLY A 244 -8.02 -19.89 23.66
CA GLY A 244 -7.84 -18.45 23.46
C GLY A 244 -6.96 -18.08 22.27
N ARG A 245 -6.45 -19.05 21.50
CA ARG A 245 -5.60 -18.83 20.32
C ARG A 245 -6.45 -18.50 19.09
N PRO A 246 -5.93 -17.67 18.14
CA PRO A 246 -6.59 -17.41 16.88
C PRO A 246 -6.70 -18.67 16.01
N LEU A 247 -7.68 -18.70 15.12
CA LEU A 247 -7.87 -19.74 14.12
C LEU A 247 -7.85 -19.13 12.71
N LEU A 248 -6.95 -19.59 11.84
CA LEU A 248 -7.06 -19.39 10.40
C LEU A 248 -7.80 -20.60 9.79
N ILE A 249 -8.80 -20.33 8.97
CA ILE A 249 -9.52 -21.34 8.20
C ILE A 249 -9.12 -21.18 6.73
N ILE A 250 -8.52 -22.23 6.16
CA ILE A 250 -8.20 -22.32 4.73
C ILE A 250 -9.13 -23.39 4.15
N ALA A 251 -10.08 -22.97 3.31
CA ALA A 251 -11.05 -23.87 2.69
C ALA A 251 -11.25 -23.50 1.22
N GLU A 252 -11.87 -24.39 0.41
CA GLU A 252 -12.23 -24.03 -0.97
C GLU A 252 -13.02 -22.73 -1.02
N ASP A 253 -14.01 -22.59 -0.13
CA ASP A 253 -14.75 -21.35 0.15
C ASP A 253 -15.38 -21.44 1.53
N VAL A 254 -15.71 -20.28 2.13
CA VAL A 254 -16.53 -20.19 3.33
C VAL A 254 -17.66 -19.22 3.03
N GLU A 255 -18.90 -19.72 3.01
CA GLU A 255 -20.05 -18.96 2.54
C GLU A 255 -21.29 -19.16 3.43
N GLY A 256 -22.36 -18.43 3.14
CA GLY A 256 -23.66 -18.63 3.77
C GLY A 256 -23.67 -18.43 5.28
N GLU A 257 -24.33 -19.36 5.99
CA GLU A 257 -24.48 -19.37 7.44
C GLU A 257 -23.12 -19.44 8.16
N ALA A 258 -22.18 -20.22 7.63
CA ALA A 258 -20.86 -20.37 8.23
C ALA A 258 -20.10 -19.03 8.27
N LEU A 259 -20.03 -18.33 7.14
CA LEU A 259 -19.37 -17.02 7.08
C LEU A 259 -20.04 -15.99 8.00
N ALA A 260 -21.37 -15.90 7.95
CA ALA A 260 -22.11 -14.94 8.78
C ALA A 260 -21.86 -15.18 10.28
N THR A 261 -21.85 -16.45 10.71
CA THR A 261 -21.64 -16.80 12.10
C THR A 261 -20.20 -16.53 12.55
N LEU A 262 -19.20 -16.82 11.72
CA LEU A 262 -17.80 -16.50 12.01
C LEU A 262 -17.60 -14.99 12.16
N VAL A 263 -18.17 -14.19 11.26
CA VAL A 263 -18.10 -12.72 11.31
C VAL A 263 -18.76 -12.18 12.59
N VAL A 264 -19.97 -12.63 12.94
CA VAL A 264 -20.67 -12.18 14.15
C VAL A 264 -19.88 -12.52 15.41
N ASN A 265 -19.34 -13.73 15.53
CA ASN A 265 -18.56 -14.14 16.69
C ASN A 265 -17.21 -13.40 16.77
N ARG A 266 -16.60 -13.09 15.61
CA ARG A 266 -15.40 -12.24 15.55
C ARG A 266 -15.70 -10.83 16.05
N LEU A 267 -16.78 -10.20 15.58
CA LEU A 267 -17.18 -8.84 16.00
C LEU A 267 -17.56 -8.77 17.49
N ARG A 268 -18.12 -9.83 18.03
CA ARG A 268 -18.41 -9.95 19.48
C ARG A 268 -17.17 -10.22 20.33
N GLY A 269 -16.03 -10.50 19.71
CA GLY A 269 -14.79 -10.84 20.41
C GLY A 269 -14.77 -12.25 21.04
N SER A 270 -15.78 -13.09 20.77
CA SER A 270 -15.86 -14.46 21.28
C SER A 270 -14.95 -15.45 20.53
N LEU A 271 -14.62 -15.15 19.27
CA LEU A 271 -13.66 -15.92 18.45
C LEU A 271 -12.64 -14.98 17.82
N ARG A 272 -11.38 -15.37 17.85
CA ARG A 272 -10.32 -14.78 17.04
C ARG A 272 -10.14 -15.64 15.80
N VAL A 273 -10.80 -15.28 14.70
CA VAL A 273 -10.85 -16.10 13.50
C VAL A 273 -10.68 -15.26 12.26
N CYS A 274 -9.99 -15.82 11.26
CA CYS A 274 -9.95 -15.33 9.89
C CYS A 274 -10.20 -16.51 8.94
N ALA A 275 -10.88 -16.27 7.83
CA ALA A 275 -11.13 -17.28 6.80
C ALA A 275 -10.61 -16.79 5.45
N VAL A 276 -9.90 -17.67 4.73
CA VAL A 276 -9.33 -17.43 3.42
C VAL A 276 -9.69 -18.56 2.47
N LYS A 277 -9.73 -18.26 1.16
CA LYS A 277 -9.89 -19.30 0.15
C LYS A 277 -8.59 -20.05 -0.05
N ALA A 278 -8.70 -21.35 -0.28
CA ALA A 278 -7.56 -22.19 -0.66
C ALA A 278 -6.94 -21.71 -1.98
N PRO A 279 -5.60 -21.68 -2.08
CA PRO A 279 -4.92 -21.30 -3.29
C PRO A 279 -5.05 -22.39 -4.39
N GLY A 280 -5.07 -21.96 -5.66
CA GLY A 280 -5.17 -22.85 -6.80
C GLY A 280 -6.58 -23.40 -7.05
N PHE A 281 -6.70 -24.29 -8.04
CA PHE A 281 -7.94 -24.93 -8.47
C PHE A 281 -7.70 -26.42 -8.76
N GLY A 282 -8.73 -27.26 -8.59
CA GLY A 282 -8.67 -28.69 -8.89
C GLY A 282 -7.52 -29.41 -8.15
N ASP A 283 -6.78 -30.26 -8.85
CA ASP A 283 -5.69 -31.04 -8.24
C ASP A 283 -4.54 -30.14 -7.73
N ARG A 284 -4.30 -29.00 -8.35
CA ARG A 284 -3.31 -28.03 -7.85
C ARG A 284 -3.67 -27.48 -6.49
N ARG A 285 -4.96 -27.23 -6.23
CA ARG A 285 -5.41 -26.80 -4.90
C ARG A 285 -5.09 -27.84 -3.85
N LYS A 286 -5.34 -29.13 -4.14
CA LYS A 286 -5.00 -30.24 -3.23
C LYS A 286 -3.51 -30.28 -2.93
N GLU A 287 -2.68 -30.14 -3.97
CA GLU A 287 -1.22 -30.10 -3.83
C GLU A 287 -0.72 -28.92 -3.00
N MET A 288 -1.30 -27.73 -3.18
CA MET A 288 -0.95 -26.55 -2.39
C MET A 288 -1.43 -26.65 -0.95
N LEU A 289 -2.60 -27.23 -0.70
CA LEU A 289 -3.07 -27.52 0.67
C LEU A 289 -2.14 -28.48 1.40
N GLU A 290 -1.60 -29.52 0.71
CA GLU A 290 -0.58 -30.43 1.25
C GLU A 290 0.72 -29.67 1.57
N ASP A 291 1.17 -28.78 0.69
CA ASP A 291 2.36 -27.97 0.93
C ASP A 291 2.20 -27.11 2.20
N ILE A 292 1.02 -26.48 2.38
CA ILE A 292 0.69 -25.71 3.58
C ILE A 292 0.63 -26.62 4.82
N ALA A 293 0.04 -27.81 4.70
CA ALA A 293 -0.07 -28.76 5.82
C ALA A 293 1.33 -29.21 6.28
N ILE A 294 2.22 -29.55 5.36
CA ILE A 294 3.61 -29.95 5.66
C ILE A 294 4.37 -28.79 6.31
N LEU A 295 4.22 -27.57 5.79
CA LEU A 295 4.86 -26.39 6.33
C LEU A 295 4.42 -26.07 7.77
N THR A 296 3.14 -26.29 8.08
CA THR A 296 2.55 -25.89 9.35
C THR A 296 2.41 -27.03 10.36
N GLY A 297 2.79 -28.25 9.95
CA GLY A 297 2.64 -29.47 10.76
C GLY A 297 1.18 -29.87 10.96
N GLY A 298 0.29 -29.46 10.06
CA GLY A 298 -1.13 -29.79 10.09
C GLY A 298 -1.50 -30.97 9.17
N THR A 299 -2.78 -31.24 9.08
CA THR A 299 -3.35 -32.28 8.24
C THR A 299 -4.43 -31.67 7.34
N VAL A 300 -4.40 -31.99 6.04
CA VAL A 300 -5.50 -31.63 5.14
C VAL A 300 -6.71 -32.50 5.46
N ILE A 301 -7.77 -31.88 5.94
CA ILE A 301 -9.04 -32.57 6.19
C ILE A 301 -9.74 -32.76 4.84
N SER A 302 -9.87 -34.02 4.44
CA SER A 302 -10.44 -34.42 3.16
C SER A 302 -11.20 -35.74 3.29
N GLU A 303 -12.39 -35.81 2.74
CA GLU A 303 -13.17 -37.04 2.69
C GLU A 303 -12.48 -38.13 1.86
N GLU A 304 -11.69 -37.75 0.85
CA GLU A 304 -10.88 -38.69 0.07
C GLU A 304 -9.85 -39.43 0.95
N LYS A 305 -9.40 -38.78 2.03
CA LYS A 305 -8.51 -39.36 3.05
C LYS A 305 -9.27 -40.03 4.21
N GLY A 306 -10.60 -40.07 4.14
CA GLY A 306 -11.44 -40.58 5.22
C GLY A 306 -11.60 -39.64 6.43
N LEU A 307 -11.17 -38.37 6.28
CA LEU A 307 -11.25 -37.35 7.31
C LEU A 307 -12.48 -36.46 7.12
N LYS A 308 -13.23 -36.25 8.19
CA LYS A 308 -14.42 -35.37 8.16
C LYS A 308 -14.20 -34.16 9.08
N LEU A 309 -14.78 -33.03 8.67
CA LEU A 309 -14.67 -31.77 9.41
C LEU A 309 -15.20 -31.88 10.86
N GLU A 310 -16.30 -32.61 11.05
CA GLU A 310 -16.95 -32.85 12.34
C GLU A 310 -16.08 -33.63 13.36
N HIS A 311 -15.03 -34.33 12.86
CA HIS A 311 -14.12 -35.13 13.70
C HIS A 311 -12.73 -34.51 13.81
N THR A 312 -12.58 -33.23 13.39
CA THR A 312 -11.29 -32.53 13.45
C THR A 312 -10.93 -32.18 14.87
N THR A 313 -9.73 -32.56 15.29
CA THR A 313 -9.16 -32.31 16.61
C THR A 313 -8.00 -31.30 16.53
N LEU A 314 -7.60 -30.70 17.67
CA LEU A 314 -6.55 -29.66 17.70
C LEU A 314 -5.17 -30.14 17.23
N ASP A 315 -4.89 -31.43 17.33
CA ASP A 315 -3.64 -32.06 16.87
C ASP A 315 -3.57 -32.20 15.35
N MET A 316 -4.71 -32.18 14.66
CA MET A 316 -4.79 -32.15 13.21
C MET A 316 -4.58 -30.74 12.62
N LEU A 317 -4.69 -29.69 13.47
CA LEU A 317 -4.54 -28.31 13.03
C LEU A 317 -3.06 -27.95 12.85
N GLY A 318 -2.76 -27.27 11.76
CA GLY A 318 -1.46 -26.64 11.57
C GLY A 318 -1.23 -25.52 12.60
N LYS A 319 0.04 -25.12 12.75
CA LYS A 319 0.46 -24.03 13.64
C LYS A 319 1.53 -23.19 12.96
N ALA A 320 1.58 -21.92 13.33
CA ALA A 320 2.64 -21.00 12.92
C ALA A 320 2.92 -20.01 14.07
N GLU A 321 4.03 -19.30 13.99
CA GLU A 321 4.32 -18.21 14.92
C GLU A 321 3.40 -17.02 14.64
N LYS A 322 3.28 -16.62 13.37
CA LYS A 322 2.42 -15.52 12.94
C LYS A 322 1.81 -15.79 11.57
N ILE A 323 0.60 -15.28 11.37
CA ILE A 323 -0.02 -15.20 10.05
C ILE A 323 -0.56 -13.80 9.83
N THR A 324 -0.22 -13.21 8.69
CA THR A 324 -0.77 -11.93 8.22
C THR A 324 -1.61 -12.17 6.98
N VAL A 325 -2.87 -11.74 7.02
CA VAL A 325 -3.81 -11.87 5.90
C VAL A 325 -4.22 -10.48 5.43
N SER A 326 -3.80 -10.13 4.23
CA SER A 326 -4.23 -8.91 3.54
C SER A 326 -5.49 -9.16 2.69
N LYS A 327 -5.91 -8.18 1.92
CA LYS A 327 -7.02 -8.33 0.96
C LYS A 327 -6.74 -9.38 -0.11
N GLU A 328 -5.49 -9.57 -0.50
CA GLU A 328 -5.10 -10.39 -1.65
C GLU A 328 -4.18 -11.57 -1.28
N ASN A 329 -3.46 -11.49 -0.18
CA ASN A 329 -2.42 -12.43 0.20
C ASN A 329 -2.57 -12.95 1.62
N THR A 330 -2.08 -14.17 1.83
CA THR A 330 -1.89 -14.78 3.16
C THR A 330 -0.43 -15.18 3.30
N THR A 331 0.23 -14.64 4.33
CA THR A 331 1.64 -14.91 4.65
C THR A 331 1.71 -15.73 5.95
N ILE A 332 2.33 -16.89 5.90
CA ILE A 332 2.61 -17.77 7.04
C ILE A 332 4.08 -17.61 7.40
N VAL A 333 4.35 -17.20 8.64
CA VAL A 333 5.70 -16.99 9.17
C VAL A 333 5.99 -18.05 10.21
N ASN A 334 7.13 -18.71 10.10
CA ASN A 334 7.63 -19.72 11.02
C ASN A 334 6.60 -20.83 11.29
N GLY A 335 6.24 -21.57 10.23
CA GLY A 335 5.36 -22.74 10.33
C GLY A 335 5.98 -23.85 11.21
N ALA A 336 5.16 -24.52 12.00
CA ALA A 336 5.59 -25.55 12.94
C ALA A 336 5.82 -26.94 12.33
N GLY A 337 5.93 -27.01 10.99
CA GLY A 337 6.19 -28.27 10.28
C GLY A 337 7.59 -28.84 10.51
N ASP A 338 7.73 -30.15 10.33
CA ASP A 338 9.04 -30.79 10.42
C ASP A 338 9.94 -30.41 9.23
N LYS A 339 11.14 -29.92 9.52
CA LYS A 339 12.12 -29.51 8.52
C LYS A 339 12.51 -30.63 7.54
N ASN A 340 12.52 -31.87 8.00
CA ASN A 340 12.83 -33.00 7.12
C ASN A 340 11.65 -33.30 6.19
N GLY A 341 10.41 -33.17 6.67
CA GLY A 341 9.19 -33.26 5.88
C GLY A 341 9.15 -32.20 4.77
N ILE A 342 9.48 -30.94 5.09
CA ILE A 342 9.59 -29.84 4.12
C ILE A 342 10.66 -30.15 3.06
N LYS A 343 11.86 -30.59 3.48
CA LYS A 343 12.93 -30.96 2.53
C LYS A 343 12.53 -32.12 1.63
N ALA A 344 11.85 -33.14 2.16
CA ALA A 344 11.36 -34.26 1.38
C ALA A 344 10.31 -33.80 0.33
N ARG A 345 9.41 -32.88 0.74
CA ARG A 345 8.42 -32.31 -0.19
C ARG A 345 9.07 -31.48 -1.31
N VAL A 346 10.07 -30.66 -0.98
CA VAL A 346 10.88 -29.91 -1.95
C VAL A 346 11.57 -30.86 -2.93
N ALA A 347 12.16 -31.96 -2.46
CA ALA A 347 12.77 -32.97 -3.33
C ALA A 347 11.75 -33.64 -4.26
N GLN A 348 10.55 -33.96 -3.76
CA GLN A 348 9.46 -34.50 -4.55
C GLN A 348 9.03 -33.56 -5.67
N ILE A 349 8.84 -32.25 -5.38
CA ILE A 349 8.48 -31.26 -6.39
C ILE A 349 9.58 -31.16 -7.46
N ARG A 350 10.85 -31.13 -7.07
CA ARG A 350 11.97 -31.13 -8.01
C ARG A 350 11.97 -32.36 -8.93
N GLN A 351 11.68 -33.53 -8.38
CA GLN A 351 11.56 -34.75 -9.18
C GLN A 351 10.40 -34.64 -10.18
N GLN A 352 9.23 -34.14 -9.76
CA GLN A 352 8.09 -33.90 -10.66
C GLN A 352 8.46 -32.97 -11.81
N MET A 353 9.25 -31.90 -11.56
CA MET A 353 9.73 -30.98 -12.59
C MET A 353 10.61 -31.67 -13.64
N THR A 354 11.36 -32.70 -13.27
CA THR A 354 12.21 -33.44 -14.22
C THR A 354 11.43 -34.44 -15.06
N THR A 355 10.28 -34.88 -14.60
CA THR A 355 9.45 -35.90 -15.27
C THR A 355 8.32 -35.33 -16.12
N THR A 356 7.89 -34.09 -15.84
CA THR A 356 6.83 -33.43 -16.61
C THR A 356 7.33 -32.97 -17.99
N THR A 357 6.50 -33.17 -19.01
CA THR A 357 6.75 -32.73 -20.40
C THR A 357 6.04 -31.42 -20.74
N SER A 358 5.16 -30.95 -19.87
CA SER A 358 4.39 -29.72 -20.05
C SER A 358 5.17 -28.51 -19.49
N ASP A 359 5.50 -27.55 -20.33
CA ASP A 359 6.16 -26.32 -19.91
C ASP A 359 5.33 -25.54 -18.90
N TYR A 360 4.00 -25.52 -19.06
CA TYR A 360 3.07 -24.91 -18.12
C TYR A 360 3.07 -25.58 -16.75
N ASP A 361 3.09 -26.92 -16.69
CA ASP A 361 3.16 -27.63 -15.41
C ASP A 361 4.52 -27.45 -14.76
N LYS A 362 5.58 -27.37 -15.54
CA LYS A 362 6.92 -27.09 -15.06
C LYS A 362 7.02 -25.70 -14.42
N GLU A 363 6.42 -24.68 -15.04
CA GLU A 363 6.34 -23.33 -14.49
C GLU A 363 5.59 -23.34 -13.14
N LYS A 364 4.44 -24.02 -13.07
CA LYS A 364 3.65 -24.09 -11.83
C LYS A 364 4.31 -24.91 -10.72
N LEU A 365 5.05 -25.94 -11.05
CA LEU A 365 5.88 -26.66 -10.09
C LEU A 365 7.04 -25.78 -9.60
N GLN A 366 7.62 -24.94 -10.45
CA GLN A 366 8.65 -23.98 -10.08
C GLN A 366 8.12 -22.92 -9.11
N GLU A 367 6.94 -22.37 -9.34
CA GLU A 367 6.26 -21.45 -8.40
C GLU A 367 6.06 -22.12 -7.02
N ARG A 368 5.57 -23.35 -6.97
CA ARG A 368 5.38 -24.09 -5.73
C ARG A 368 6.70 -24.34 -5.00
N LEU A 369 7.72 -24.73 -5.77
CA LEU A 369 9.06 -24.94 -5.24
C LEU A 369 9.62 -23.66 -4.61
N ALA A 370 9.50 -22.52 -5.30
CA ALA A 370 9.95 -21.23 -4.80
C ALA A 370 9.22 -20.83 -3.52
N LYS A 371 7.90 -20.97 -3.48
CA LYS A 371 7.08 -20.66 -2.29
C LYS A 371 7.44 -21.53 -1.08
N LEU A 372 7.74 -22.82 -1.27
CA LEU A 372 8.03 -23.74 -0.18
C LEU A 372 9.51 -23.71 0.26
N SER A 373 10.44 -23.45 -0.66
CA SER A 373 11.88 -23.46 -0.39
C SER A 373 12.48 -22.11 -0.07
N GLY A 374 11.81 -21.02 -0.43
CA GLY A 374 12.30 -19.65 -0.27
C GLY A 374 12.29 -19.15 1.18
N GLY A 375 11.42 -19.69 2.01
CA GLY A 375 11.19 -19.17 3.36
C GLY A 375 10.60 -17.76 3.38
N VAL A 376 10.59 -17.15 4.55
CA VAL A 376 10.21 -15.75 4.77
C VAL A 376 11.36 -15.04 5.47
N ALA A 377 11.85 -13.93 4.89
CA ALA A 377 12.76 -13.06 5.60
C ALA A 377 11.95 -12.14 6.53
N VAL A 378 12.26 -12.17 7.80
CA VAL A 378 11.64 -11.29 8.80
C VAL A 378 12.62 -10.19 9.15
N LEU A 379 12.23 -8.94 8.90
CA LEU A 379 12.96 -7.75 9.29
C LEU A 379 12.46 -7.32 10.67
N TYR A 380 13.23 -7.59 11.71
CA TYR A 380 12.93 -7.14 13.06
C TYR A 380 13.47 -5.72 13.25
N ILE A 381 12.57 -4.76 13.38
CA ILE A 381 12.92 -3.34 13.53
C ILE A 381 13.07 -3.00 14.99
N GLY A 382 14.27 -2.54 15.39
CA GLY A 382 14.57 -2.09 16.74
C GLY A 382 14.68 -0.56 16.81
N ALA A 383 14.18 0.04 17.92
CA ALA A 383 14.32 1.46 18.21
C ALA A 383 14.31 1.71 19.72
N ALA A 384 14.70 2.93 20.12
CA ALA A 384 14.76 3.32 21.54
C ALA A 384 13.39 3.72 22.11
N SER A 385 12.43 4.10 21.25
CA SER A 385 11.07 4.49 21.63
C SER A 385 10.04 3.91 20.67
N GLU A 386 8.79 3.77 21.12
CA GLU A 386 7.66 3.30 20.32
C GLU A 386 7.40 4.23 19.11
N VAL A 387 7.54 5.54 19.28
CA VAL A 387 7.37 6.53 18.22
C VAL A 387 8.42 6.35 17.11
N GLU A 388 9.69 6.16 17.49
CA GLU A 388 10.78 5.91 16.58
C GLU A 388 10.63 4.54 15.88
N MET A 389 10.20 3.53 16.63
CA MET A 389 9.92 2.18 16.12
C MET A 389 8.90 2.22 14.98
N LYS A 390 7.78 2.89 15.21
CA LYS A 390 6.70 3.00 14.23
C LYS A 390 7.16 3.77 12.99
N GLU A 391 7.86 4.88 13.15
CA GLU A 391 8.41 5.67 12.04
C GLU A 391 9.41 4.86 11.21
N LYS A 392 10.34 4.14 11.87
CA LYS A 392 11.34 3.30 11.19
C LYS A 392 10.67 2.13 10.45
N LYS A 393 9.63 1.54 11.04
CA LYS A 393 8.85 0.46 10.42
C LYS A 393 8.13 0.93 9.16
N ASP A 394 7.45 2.10 9.22
CA ASP A 394 6.77 2.69 8.06
C ASP A 394 7.77 2.94 6.91
N ARG A 395 8.97 3.48 7.19
CA ARG A 395 10.03 3.68 6.19
C ARG A 395 10.54 2.37 5.58
N VAL A 396 10.67 1.32 6.38
CA VAL A 396 11.08 -0.01 5.87
C VAL A 396 10.01 -0.61 4.98
N ASP A 397 8.73 -0.49 5.36
CA ASP A 397 7.61 -0.97 4.55
C ASP A 397 7.58 -0.25 3.18
N ASP A 398 7.68 1.09 3.15
CA ASP A 398 7.75 1.88 1.91
C ASP A 398 8.92 1.45 1.03
N SER A 399 10.10 1.24 1.65
CA SER A 399 11.30 0.83 0.93
C SER A 399 11.20 -0.58 0.35
N LEU A 400 10.52 -1.51 1.02
CA LEU A 400 10.22 -2.84 0.48
C LEU A 400 9.30 -2.76 -0.73
N HIS A 401 8.25 -1.95 -0.65
CA HIS A 401 7.32 -1.75 -1.76
C HIS A 401 8.02 -1.10 -2.96
N ALA A 402 8.81 -0.05 -2.74
CA ALA A 402 9.60 0.60 -3.79
C ALA A 402 10.59 -0.38 -4.45
N THR A 403 11.25 -1.22 -3.66
CA THR A 403 12.18 -2.24 -4.16
C THR A 403 11.46 -3.27 -5.04
N ARG A 404 10.29 -3.76 -4.64
CA ARG A 404 9.45 -4.65 -5.46
C ARG A 404 9.03 -3.98 -6.76
N ALA A 405 8.55 -2.74 -6.68
CA ALA A 405 8.18 -1.95 -7.86
C ALA A 405 9.35 -1.76 -8.84
N ALA A 406 10.57 -1.58 -8.33
CA ALA A 406 11.79 -1.48 -9.14
C ALA A 406 12.16 -2.80 -9.83
N ILE A 407 11.96 -3.93 -9.17
CA ILE A 407 12.18 -5.26 -9.77
C ILE A 407 11.17 -5.53 -10.87
N GLU A 408 9.90 -5.12 -10.67
CA GLU A 408 8.82 -5.34 -11.63
C GLU A 408 8.96 -4.53 -12.92
N GLU A 409 9.21 -3.22 -12.82
CA GLU A 409 9.18 -2.31 -13.98
C GLU A 409 10.51 -1.58 -14.24
N GLY A 410 11.54 -1.88 -13.47
CA GLY A 410 12.83 -1.21 -13.60
C GLY A 410 12.91 0.13 -12.89
N ILE A 411 14.02 0.83 -13.10
CA ILE A 411 14.39 2.08 -12.43
C ILE A 411 14.66 3.20 -13.42
N VAL A 412 14.38 4.42 -13.00
CA VAL A 412 14.59 5.68 -13.73
C VAL A 412 15.45 6.63 -12.90
N PRO A 413 16.01 7.72 -13.47
CA PRO A 413 16.65 8.77 -12.68
C PRO A 413 15.66 9.36 -11.67
N GLY A 414 16.06 9.42 -10.40
CA GLY A 414 15.22 9.85 -9.30
C GLY A 414 15.06 11.36 -9.18
N GLY A 415 14.48 11.79 -8.04
CA GLY A 415 14.35 13.20 -7.71
C GLY A 415 13.48 14.01 -8.68
N GLY A 416 12.55 13.35 -9.37
CA GLY A 416 11.67 13.98 -10.37
C GLY A 416 12.31 14.19 -11.75
N VAL A 417 13.56 13.76 -11.96
CA VAL A 417 14.28 13.96 -13.24
C VAL A 417 13.64 13.18 -14.38
N ALA A 418 13.11 11.98 -14.13
CA ALA A 418 12.40 11.20 -15.14
C ALA A 418 11.23 11.99 -15.77
N TYR A 419 10.48 12.75 -14.96
CA TYR A 419 9.42 13.63 -15.46
C TYR A 419 9.99 14.77 -16.31
N ILE A 420 11.10 15.40 -15.90
CA ILE A 420 11.74 16.48 -16.65
C ILE A 420 12.20 15.98 -18.03
N ARG A 421 12.73 14.76 -18.12
CA ARG A 421 13.13 14.14 -19.39
C ARG A 421 11.93 13.83 -20.28
N ALA A 422 10.80 13.47 -19.69
CA ALA A 422 9.56 13.18 -20.40
C ALA A 422 8.91 14.43 -21.04
N ILE A 423 9.26 15.65 -20.61
CA ILE A 423 8.76 16.90 -21.20
C ILE A 423 8.98 16.92 -22.71
N SER A 424 10.14 16.51 -23.19
CA SER A 424 10.47 16.50 -24.62
C SER A 424 9.53 15.62 -25.46
N ALA A 425 8.91 14.61 -24.87
CA ALA A 425 7.93 13.78 -25.56
C ALA A 425 6.61 14.52 -25.84
N LEU A 426 6.34 15.61 -25.11
CA LEU A 426 5.16 16.46 -25.28
C LEU A 426 5.36 17.59 -26.30
N ASP A 427 6.59 17.94 -26.67
CA ASP A 427 6.87 19.11 -27.53
C ASP A 427 6.20 19.03 -28.93
N LYS A 428 5.98 17.82 -29.43
CA LYS A 428 5.33 17.57 -30.71
C LYS A 428 3.88 17.10 -30.59
N LEU A 429 3.40 16.93 -29.37
CA LEU A 429 2.03 16.48 -29.14
C LEU A 429 1.06 17.66 -29.28
N LYS A 430 0.02 17.48 -30.07
CA LYS A 430 -1.04 18.47 -30.26
C LYS A 430 -2.40 17.90 -29.88
N GLY A 431 -3.24 18.76 -29.34
CA GLY A 431 -4.66 18.45 -29.15
C GLY A 431 -5.42 18.53 -30.47
N ASP A 432 -6.64 18.03 -30.50
CA ASP A 432 -7.54 18.14 -31.63
C ASP A 432 -8.13 19.57 -31.74
N ASN A 433 -8.04 20.33 -30.64
CA ASN A 433 -8.41 21.77 -30.55
C ASN A 433 -7.48 22.49 -29.55
N GLU A 434 -7.70 23.82 -29.37
CA GLU A 434 -6.88 24.66 -28.50
C GLU A 434 -7.00 24.27 -27.02
N ASP A 435 -8.17 23.92 -26.55
CA ASP A 435 -8.38 23.51 -25.15
C ASP A 435 -7.69 22.18 -24.83
N GLN A 436 -7.68 21.21 -25.74
CA GLN A 436 -6.90 19.98 -25.58
C GLN A 436 -5.40 20.28 -25.60
N THR A 437 -4.94 21.22 -26.44
CA THR A 437 -3.54 21.64 -26.43
C THR A 437 -3.17 22.30 -25.10
N THR A 438 -4.08 23.12 -24.56
CA THR A 438 -3.95 23.69 -23.21
C THR A 438 -3.85 22.58 -22.14
N GLY A 439 -4.64 21.51 -22.24
CA GLY A 439 -4.54 20.34 -21.35
C GLY A 439 -3.16 19.69 -21.39
N ILE A 440 -2.54 19.59 -22.56
CA ILE A 440 -1.17 19.08 -22.72
C ILE A 440 -0.15 20.00 -22.02
N GLU A 441 -0.27 21.31 -22.17
CA GLU A 441 0.64 22.28 -21.54
C GLU A 441 0.46 22.31 -20.01
N ILE A 442 -0.75 22.03 -19.49
CA ILE A 442 -1.00 21.87 -18.04
C ILE A 442 -0.15 20.73 -17.49
N VAL A 443 -0.17 19.56 -18.13
CA VAL A 443 0.65 18.39 -17.70
C VAL A 443 2.13 18.71 -17.82
N LYS A 444 2.56 19.31 -18.93
CA LYS A 444 3.96 19.70 -19.16
C LYS A 444 4.50 20.59 -18.05
N ARG A 445 3.68 21.50 -17.52
CA ARG A 445 4.04 22.35 -16.38
C ARG A 445 3.98 21.62 -15.06
N ALA A 446 2.96 20.78 -14.85
CA ALA A 446 2.73 20.09 -13.59
C ALA A 446 3.82 19.07 -13.26
N ILE A 447 4.38 18.38 -14.27
CA ILE A 447 5.43 17.38 -14.07
C ILE A 447 6.79 17.96 -13.68
N GLU A 448 6.94 19.29 -13.61
CA GLU A 448 8.10 19.97 -13.02
C GLU A 448 8.02 20.05 -11.49
N GLU A 449 6.80 20.01 -10.94
CA GLU A 449 6.58 20.33 -9.52
C GLU A 449 7.23 19.34 -8.54
N PRO A 450 7.35 18.02 -8.79
CA PRO A 450 8.07 17.14 -7.88
C PRO A 450 9.52 17.57 -7.65
N LEU A 451 10.28 17.85 -8.73
CA LEU A 451 11.65 18.36 -8.61
C LEU A 451 11.70 19.74 -7.95
N ARG A 452 10.76 20.63 -8.31
CA ARG A 452 10.66 21.96 -7.72
C ARG A 452 10.44 21.89 -6.22
N GLN A 453 9.53 21.01 -5.76
CA GLN A 453 9.22 20.84 -4.34
C GLN A 453 10.40 20.24 -3.56
N ILE A 454 11.09 19.25 -4.14
CA ILE A 454 12.31 18.67 -3.54
C ILE A 454 13.36 19.76 -3.31
N ALA A 455 13.57 20.62 -4.32
CA ALA A 455 14.52 21.73 -4.23
C ALA A 455 14.09 22.76 -3.16
N LEU A 456 12.82 23.13 -3.10
CA LEU A 456 12.26 24.03 -2.09
C LEU A 456 12.45 23.47 -0.67
N ASN A 457 12.17 22.19 -0.47
CA ASN A 457 12.36 21.53 0.83
C ASN A 457 13.86 21.49 1.23
N ALA A 458 14.76 21.48 0.24
CA ALA A 458 16.20 21.61 0.44
C ALA A 458 16.68 23.07 0.64
N GLY A 459 15.78 24.06 0.66
CA GLY A 459 16.11 25.47 0.84
C GLY A 459 16.68 26.13 -0.41
N LYS A 460 16.39 25.59 -1.62
CA LYS A 460 16.84 26.14 -2.90
C LYS A 460 15.69 26.73 -3.68
N GLU A 461 16.02 27.63 -4.62
CA GLU A 461 15.05 28.18 -5.54
C GLU A 461 14.67 27.13 -6.60
N GLY A 462 13.46 26.56 -6.45
CA GLY A 462 13.01 25.43 -7.28
C GLY A 462 12.98 25.73 -8.77
N ALA A 463 12.65 26.96 -9.18
CA ALA A 463 12.64 27.35 -10.59
C ALA A 463 14.04 27.29 -11.22
N VAL A 464 15.06 27.72 -10.49
CA VAL A 464 16.46 27.68 -10.94
C VAL A 464 16.95 26.24 -11.08
N VAL A 465 16.61 25.38 -10.09
CA VAL A 465 16.98 23.96 -10.14
C VAL A 465 16.34 23.26 -11.34
N VAL A 466 15.04 23.46 -11.57
CA VAL A 466 14.33 22.91 -12.73
C VAL A 466 14.98 23.36 -14.05
N GLN A 467 15.31 24.64 -14.17
CA GLN A 467 15.97 25.19 -15.36
C GLN A 467 17.32 24.51 -15.63
N ASN A 468 18.16 24.37 -14.59
CA ASN A 468 19.47 23.75 -14.70
C ASN A 468 19.35 22.26 -15.10
N VAL A 469 18.41 21.53 -14.52
CA VAL A 469 18.17 20.14 -14.85
C VAL A 469 17.64 19.99 -16.27
N LYS A 470 16.75 20.87 -16.73
CA LYS A 470 16.28 20.89 -18.14
C LYS A 470 17.40 21.10 -19.15
N ALA A 471 18.40 21.94 -18.83
CA ALA A 471 19.56 22.16 -19.68
C ALA A 471 20.48 20.93 -19.78
N GLY A 472 20.43 20.04 -18.82
CA GLY A 472 21.19 18.79 -18.80
C GLY A 472 20.56 17.69 -19.66
N LYS A 473 21.28 16.59 -19.85
CA LYS A 473 20.86 15.44 -20.67
C LYS A 473 20.89 14.14 -19.87
N ALA A 474 20.16 13.15 -20.36
CA ALA A 474 20.11 11.80 -19.79
C ALA A 474 19.86 11.81 -18.27
N ASP A 475 20.69 11.16 -17.49
CA ASP A 475 20.55 10.97 -16.06
C ASP A 475 21.08 12.15 -15.21
N TYR A 476 21.48 13.28 -15.85
CA TYR A 476 21.93 14.48 -15.14
C TYR A 476 20.79 15.13 -14.38
N GLY A 477 20.97 15.35 -13.07
CA GLY A 477 19.94 15.91 -12.22
C GLY A 477 20.51 16.59 -10.98
N TYR A 478 19.64 17.04 -10.10
CA TYR A 478 19.99 17.67 -8.84
C TYR A 478 19.85 16.69 -7.69
N ASN A 479 20.96 16.41 -7.01
CA ASN A 479 20.98 15.66 -5.76
C ASN A 479 20.74 16.61 -4.60
N ALA A 480 19.53 16.57 -4.03
CA ALA A 480 19.13 17.46 -2.94
C ALA A 480 19.82 17.14 -1.61
N GLN A 481 20.33 15.91 -1.42
CA GLN A 481 21.07 15.51 -0.22
C GLN A 481 22.42 16.23 -0.15
N THR A 482 23.17 16.16 -1.25
CA THR A 482 24.54 16.70 -1.34
C THR A 482 24.60 18.14 -1.87
N ASP A 483 23.48 18.66 -2.36
CA ASP A 483 23.38 19.99 -3.00
C ASP A 483 24.24 20.11 -4.27
N THR A 484 24.28 19.04 -5.09
CA THR A 484 25.12 18.97 -6.28
C THR A 484 24.32 18.57 -7.52
N TYR A 485 24.86 18.96 -8.70
CA TYR A 485 24.33 18.50 -9.99
C TYR A 485 25.24 17.41 -10.53
N GLU A 486 24.69 16.24 -10.77
CA GLU A 486 25.48 15.05 -11.14
C GLU A 486 24.66 14.04 -11.96
N ASN A 487 25.28 12.92 -12.34
CA ASN A 487 24.57 11.79 -12.91
C ASN A 487 23.89 11.00 -11.78
N LEU A 488 22.58 11.16 -11.65
CA LEU A 488 21.80 10.57 -10.57
C LEU A 488 21.76 9.05 -10.60
N TYR A 489 21.83 8.44 -11.79
CA TYR A 489 21.91 6.99 -11.92
C TYR A 489 23.23 6.44 -11.37
N ALA A 490 24.33 7.15 -11.62
CA ALA A 490 25.67 6.77 -11.12
C ALA A 490 25.79 7.00 -9.60
N SER A 491 25.22 8.08 -9.07
CA SER A 491 25.20 8.38 -7.62
C SER A 491 24.18 7.56 -6.84
N GLY A 492 23.36 6.73 -7.52
CA GLY A 492 22.36 5.89 -6.88
C GLY A 492 21.08 6.60 -6.47
N VAL A 493 20.84 7.84 -6.96
CA VAL A 493 19.57 8.56 -6.78
C VAL A 493 18.61 8.11 -7.88
N ILE A 494 17.87 7.04 -7.61
CA ILE A 494 17.03 6.34 -8.59
C ILE A 494 15.65 6.06 -8.00
N ASP A 495 14.62 6.15 -8.83
CA ASP A 495 13.23 5.87 -8.46
C ASP A 495 12.69 4.67 -9.25
N PRO A 496 11.77 3.86 -8.70
CA PRO A 496 11.06 2.84 -9.47
C PRO A 496 10.19 3.46 -10.57
N ALA A 497 10.28 2.92 -11.79
CA ALA A 497 9.48 3.39 -12.92
C ALA A 497 7.98 3.25 -12.64
N LYS A 498 7.56 2.15 -12.01
CA LYS A 498 6.17 1.91 -11.59
C LYS A 498 5.66 3.01 -10.66
N VAL A 499 6.41 3.36 -9.61
CA VAL A 499 6.05 4.44 -8.67
C VAL A 499 5.87 5.76 -9.41
N THR A 500 6.84 6.11 -10.26
CA THR A 500 6.84 7.35 -11.02
C THR A 500 5.61 7.45 -11.94
N ARG A 501 5.28 6.40 -12.72
CA ARG A 501 4.13 6.44 -13.63
C ARG A 501 2.78 6.43 -12.90
N VAL A 502 2.61 5.56 -11.89
CA VAL A 502 1.36 5.42 -11.13
C VAL A 502 1.01 6.71 -10.39
N ALA A 503 2.00 7.40 -9.83
CA ALA A 503 1.80 8.71 -9.20
C ALA A 503 1.19 9.73 -10.17
N LEU A 504 1.68 9.79 -11.42
CA LEU A 504 1.13 10.69 -12.45
C LEU A 504 -0.25 10.26 -12.92
N GLU A 505 -0.48 8.97 -13.17
CA GLU A 505 -1.77 8.42 -13.62
C GLU A 505 -2.88 8.71 -12.61
N ASN A 506 -2.65 8.44 -11.32
CA ASN A 506 -3.63 8.68 -10.26
C ASN A 506 -3.86 10.18 -10.04
N ALA A 507 -2.80 10.98 -10.04
CA ALA A 507 -2.90 12.44 -9.94
C ALA A 507 -3.74 13.03 -11.05
N ALA A 508 -3.49 12.65 -12.29
CA ALA A 508 -4.20 13.16 -13.46
C ALA A 508 -5.66 12.68 -13.52
N SER A 509 -5.92 11.43 -13.11
CA SER A 509 -7.27 10.88 -13.06
C SER A 509 -8.17 11.71 -12.14
N VAL A 510 -7.74 11.94 -10.90
CA VAL A 510 -8.52 12.70 -9.92
C VAL A 510 -8.56 14.19 -10.27
N ALA A 511 -7.44 14.77 -10.70
CA ALA A 511 -7.40 16.17 -11.15
C ALA A 511 -8.33 16.41 -12.35
N GLY A 512 -8.40 15.49 -13.30
CA GLY A 512 -9.33 15.55 -14.42
C GLY A 512 -10.80 15.55 -13.99
N MET A 513 -11.17 14.72 -13.01
CA MET A 513 -12.52 14.73 -12.41
C MET A 513 -12.80 16.03 -11.68
N PHE A 514 -11.84 16.53 -10.90
CA PHE A 514 -11.94 17.82 -10.22
C PHE A 514 -12.19 18.96 -11.19
N LEU A 515 -11.41 19.06 -12.26
CA LEU A 515 -11.51 20.13 -13.26
C LEU A 515 -12.83 20.12 -14.03
N THR A 516 -13.46 18.94 -14.18
CA THR A 516 -14.78 18.80 -14.83
C THR A 516 -15.96 18.92 -13.87
N THR A 517 -15.71 19.10 -12.56
CA THR A 517 -16.77 19.26 -11.56
C THR A 517 -17.47 20.62 -11.71
N GLU A 518 -18.79 20.61 -11.75
CA GLU A 518 -19.65 21.81 -11.87
C GLU A 518 -20.46 22.09 -10.62
N ALA A 519 -20.87 21.04 -9.89
CA ALA A 519 -21.66 21.16 -8.69
C ALA A 519 -21.09 20.28 -7.58
N VAL A 520 -21.23 20.74 -6.33
CA VAL A 520 -20.88 19.99 -5.12
C VAL A 520 -22.08 19.96 -4.20
N ILE A 521 -22.41 18.77 -3.73
CA ILE A 521 -23.58 18.51 -2.88
C ILE A 521 -23.08 17.95 -1.55
N VAL A 522 -23.37 18.64 -0.46
CA VAL A 522 -23.00 18.23 0.91
C VAL A 522 -24.24 18.09 1.79
N GLU A 523 -24.09 17.44 2.93
CA GLU A 523 -25.14 17.41 3.95
C GLU A 523 -25.15 18.73 4.70
N GLU A 524 -26.36 19.31 4.86
CA GLU A 524 -26.56 20.50 5.66
C GLU A 524 -26.25 20.16 7.13
N LYS A 525 -25.42 20.97 7.79
CA LYS A 525 -25.13 20.80 9.21
C LYS A 525 -26.40 21.11 10.00
N GLU A 526 -26.96 20.13 10.71
CA GLU A 526 -27.99 20.39 11.73
C GLU A 526 -27.37 21.27 12.82
N GLU A 527 -27.82 22.51 12.95
CA GLU A 527 -27.54 23.30 14.13
C GLU A 527 -28.20 22.57 15.31
N LYS A 528 -27.38 21.97 16.18
CA LYS A 528 -27.87 21.44 17.43
C LYS A 528 -28.54 22.63 18.16
N PRO A 529 -29.86 22.59 18.47
CA PRO A 529 -30.49 23.66 19.21
C PRO A 529 -29.70 23.86 20.51
N ALA A 530 -29.30 25.11 20.76
CA ALA A 530 -28.62 25.48 22.00
C ALA A 530 -29.49 24.98 23.16
N MET A 531 -28.93 24.10 24.00
CA MET A 531 -29.61 23.70 25.24
C MET A 531 -29.92 25.00 26.01
N PRO A 532 -31.20 25.25 26.37
CA PRO A 532 -31.51 26.39 27.19
C PRO A 532 -30.68 26.28 28.49
N PRO A 533 -30.13 27.39 29.00
CA PRO A 533 -29.38 27.36 30.24
C PRO A 533 -30.28 26.75 31.33
N ALA A 534 -29.76 25.73 32.03
CA ALA A 534 -30.44 25.09 33.14
C ALA A 534 -30.81 26.19 34.13
N GLY A 535 -32.10 26.50 34.17
CA GLY A 535 -32.67 27.51 35.05
C GLY A 535 -32.31 27.12 36.48
N MET A 536 -31.54 27.95 37.17
CA MET A 536 -31.45 27.98 38.62
C MET A 536 -32.82 28.31 39.16
N GLY A 537 -33.68 27.28 39.32
CA GLY A 537 -34.88 27.35 40.11
C GLY A 537 -34.53 27.25 41.57
N GLY A 538 -34.15 28.37 42.16
CA GLY A 538 -34.16 28.53 43.60
C GLY A 538 -35.58 28.54 44.14
N GLY A 539 -35.76 28.07 45.33
CA GLY A 539 -36.98 28.27 46.10
C GLY A 539 -37.30 27.12 47.03
N MET A 540 -36.58 27.03 48.14
CA MET A 540 -37.22 26.51 49.37
C MET A 540 -38.30 27.49 49.83
N PRO A 541 -39.45 27.00 50.22
CA PRO A 541 -40.22 27.61 51.31
C PRO A 541 -40.02 26.71 52.54
N GLY A 542 -39.40 27.29 53.60
CA GLY A 542 -39.60 26.78 54.93
C GLY A 542 -41.01 27.00 55.36
N MET A 543 -41.52 26.12 56.20
CA MET A 543 -42.22 26.54 57.40
C MET A 543 -42.76 25.35 58.17
N MET A 544 -42.48 25.46 59.47
CA MET A 544 -43.20 25.00 60.66
C MET A 544 -43.46 23.51 60.84
#